data_dbc93f371cc1512752ce02061333f6c3
#
_entry.id   dbc93f371cc1512752ce02061333f6c3
#
_cell.length_a   1.000
_cell.length_b   1.000
_cell.length_c   1.000
_cell.angle_alpha   90.00
_cell.angle_beta   90.00
_cell.angle_gamma   90.00
#
_symmetry.space_group_name_H-M   'P 1'
#
loop_
_entity.id
_entity.type
_entity.pdbx_description
1 polymer ?
#
loop_
_entity_poly.entity_id
_entity_poly.type
_entity_poly.pdbx_seq_one_letter_code
_entity_poly.pdbx_strand_id
1 'polypeptide(L)'
;MELGIKGKSAIVCAASKGLGRACAEALARDGVDVTICARGAEALNATAAALAGYGVKVTPVVCDVTTEEGRKALLAACPNPDILINNAGGPPPGDFKNFTLDDWRKAVEGNMITPIALIQATVYGMMDRGFGRIVNITSQSVKTPLPMLELSNGARVGLTGAVAVLARKVAGRNVTINGILPGPFATDRLKAVNQKAADGRGVPVATIEAERTAAVPAGRFGNPAEFGATVAFLCSEHAGFITGQNILIDGGGFPGLL
;
A
#
# COMPACT_ATOMS: atom_id res chain seq x y z
N MET A 1 -3.90 -22.15 5.30
CA MET A 1 -3.08 -21.79 6.50
C MET A 1 -3.90 -20.79 7.28
N GLU A 2 -4.17 -21.06 8.54
CA GLU A 2 -4.76 -20.05 9.43
C GLU A 2 -3.71 -19.02 9.79
N LEU A 3 -4.04 -17.73 9.62
CA LEU A 3 -3.08 -16.62 9.80
C LEU A 3 -2.97 -16.13 11.25
N GLY A 4 -3.84 -16.59 12.16
CA GLY A 4 -3.88 -16.16 13.57
C GLY A 4 -4.35 -14.72 13.79
N ILE A 5 -5.03 -14.11 12.81
CA ILE A 5 -5.45 -12.70 12.85
C ILE A 5 -6.98 -12.50 12.91
N LYS A 6 -7.75 -13.56 13.02
CA LYS A 6 -9.20 -13.48 13.18
C LYS A 6 -9.58 -12.67 14.41
N GLY A 7 -10.53 -11.76 14.27
CA GLY A 7 -10.98 -10.85 15.34
C GLY A 7 -10.05 -9.67 15.61
N LYS A 8 -8.93 -9.53 14.87
CA LYS A 8 -8.09 -8.34 14.89
C LYS A 8 -8.78 -7.18 14.14
N SER A 9 -8.29 -5.97 14.37
CA SER A 9 -8.76 -4.75 13.70
C SER A 9 -7.70 -4.16 12.78
N ALA A 10 -8.11 -3.71 11.60
CA ALA A 10 -7.20 -3.12 10.62
C ALA A 10 -7.67 -1.76 10.11
N ILE A 11 -6.71 -0.86 9.89
CA ILE A 11 -6.88 0.32 9.04
C ILE A 11 -6.23 0.02 7.68
N VAL A 12 -6.99 0.22 6.59
CA VAL A 12 -6.48 0.08 5.22
C VAL A 12 -6.72 1.36 4.44
N CYS A 13 -5.64 2.07 4.11
CA CYS A 13 -5.69 3.32 3.39
C CYS A 13 -5.86 3.12 1.88
N ALA A 14 -6.55 4.08 1.21
CA ALA A 14 -6.82 4.09 -0.23
C ALA A 14 -7.38 2.74 -0.73
N ALA A 15 -8.40 2.22 -0.04
CA ALA A 15 -8.91 0.86 -0.21
C ALA A 15 -10.17 0.75 -1.08
N SER A 16 -10.58 1.83 -1.77
CA SER A 16 -11.76 1.76 -2.66
C SER A 16 -11.52 0.95 -3.94
N LYS A 17 -10.25 0.77 -4.37
CA LYS A 17 -9.85 0.10 -5.61
C LYS A 17 -8.45 -0.48 -5.52
N GLY A 18 -8.07 -1.29 -6.50
CA GLY A 18 -6.70 -1.75 -6.74
C GLY A 18 -6.08 -2.50 -5.58
N LEU A 19 -4.80 -2.23 -5.28
CA LEU A 19 -4.03 -2.97 -4.28
C LEU A 19 -4.54 -2.75 -2.85
N GLY A 20 -4.99 -1.54 -2.51
CA GLY A 20 -5.57 -1.27 -1.19
C GLY A 20 -6.84 -2.08 -0.94
N ARG A 21 -7.75 -2.15 -1.95
CA ARG A 21 -8.94 -3.02 -1.89
C ARG A 21 -8.55 -4.49 -1.75
N ALA A 22 -7.57 -4.96 -2.52
CA ALA A 22 -7.11 -6.35 -2.44
C ALA A 22 -6.55 -6.71 -1.05
N CYS A 23 -5.84 -5.77 -0.40
CA CYS A 23 -5.38 -5.96 0.97
C CYS A 23 -6.56 -6.03 1.96
N ALA A 24 -7.53 -5.11 1.84
CA ALA A 24 -8.71 -5.12 2.70
C ALA A 24 -9.53 -6.40 2.53
N GLU A 25 -9.67 -6.89 1.29
CA GLU A 25 -10.37 -8.13 0.99
C GLU A 25 -9.67 -9.36 1.57
N ALA A 26 -8.33 -9.45 1.43
CA ALA A 26 -7.58 -10.55 2.01
C ALA A 26 -7.69 -10.57 3.54
N LEU A 27 -7.55 -9.42 4.21
CA LEU A 27 -7.72 -9.31 5.66
C LEU A 27 -9.16 -9.67 6.12
N ALA A 28 -10.17 -9.15 5.41
CA ALA A 28 -11.58 -9.46 5.73
C ALA A 28 -11.89 -10.95 5.58
N ARG A 29 -11.35 -11.61 4.55
CA ARG A 29 -11.48 -13.07 4.34
C ARG A 29 -10.89 -13.87 5.50
N ASP A 30 -9.82 -13.39 6.11
CA ASP A 30 -9.18 -14.00 7.28
C ASP A 30 -9.81 -13.56 8.62
N GLY A 31 -11.00 -12.94 8.58
CA GLY A 31 -11.80 -12.61 9.76
C GLY A 31 -11.34 -11.35 10.50
N VAL A 32 -10.64 -10.43 9.84
CA VAL A 32 -10.21 -9.14 10.40
C VAL A 32 -11.28 -8.09 10.17
N ASP A 33 -11.64 -7.35 11.21
CA ASP A 33 -12.48 -6.16 11.09
C ASP A 33 -11.72 -5.04 10.40
N VAL A 34 -12.27 -4.47 9.33
CA VAL A 34 -11.54 -3.52 8.49
C VAL A 34 -12.18 -2.13 8.48
N THR A 35 -11.39 -1.13 8.82
CA THR A 35 -11.70 0.28 8.59
C THR A 35 -10.98 0.70 7.31
N ILE A 36 -11.75 1.02 6.27
CA ILE A 36 -11.23 1.37 4.96
C ILE A 36 -11.45 2.84 4.64
N CYS A 37 -10.49 3.50 4.00
CA CYS A 37 -10.68 4.89 3.62
C CYS A 37 -10.33 5.17 2.15
N ALA A 38 -11.01 6.17 1.61
CA ALA A 38 -10.72 6.78 0.31
C ALA A 38 -11.47 8.12 0.18
N ARG A 39 -11.10 8.92 -0.82
CA ARG A 39 -11.73 10.23 -1.10
C ARG A 39 -13.10 10.10 -1.76
N GLY A 40 -13.33 9.08 -2.58
CA GLY A 40 -14.58 8.87 -3.31
C GLY A 40 -15.54 7.96 -2.57
N ALA A 41 -16.71 8.47 -2.20
CA ALA A 41 -17.70 7.74 -1.39
C ALA A 41 -18.28 6.53 -2.12
N GLU A 42 -18.67 6.67 -3.38
CA GLU A 42 -19.36 5.62 -4.14
C GLU A 42 -18.52 4.33 -4.22
N ALA A 43 -17.29 4.41 -4.72
CA ALA A 43 -16.42 3.26 -4.85
C ALA A 43 -16.01 2.68 -3.49
N LEU A 44 -15.88 3.52 -2.44
CA LEU A 44 -15.56 3.07 -1.10
C LEU A 44 -16.73 2.29 -0.50
N ASN A 45 -17.96 2.79 -0.61
CA ASN A 45 -19.15 2.13 -0.10
C ASN A 45 -19.44 0.81 -0.85
N ALA A 46 -19.23 0.78 -2.17
CA ALA A 46 -19.32 -0.46 -2.95
C ALA A 46 -18.30 -1.50 -2.47
N THR A 47 -17.08 -1.07 -2.16
CA THR A 47 -16.06 -1.97 -1.58
C THR A 47 -16.48 -2.43 -0.18
N ALA A 48 -16.97 -1.53 0.67
CA ALA A 48 -17.42 -1.90 2.02
C ALA A 48 -18.55 -2.95 1.99
N ALA A 49 -19.53 -2.76 1.10
CA ALA A 49 -20.62 -3.74 0.91
C ALA A 49 -20.10 -5.12 0.47
N ALA A 50 -19.14 -5.15 -0.44
CA ALA A 50 -18.52 -6.42 -0.88
C ALA A 50 -17.77 -7.12 0.26
N LEU A 51 -17.01 -6.37 1.08
CA LEU A 51 -16.24 -6.90 2.19
C LEU A 51 -17.11 -7.41 3.34
N ALA A 52 -18.27 -6.79 3.58
CA ALA A 52 -19.22 -7.23 4.60
C ALA A 52 -19.71 -8.67 4.38
N GLY A 53 -19.68 -9.16 3.13
CA GLY A 53 -19.99 -10.55 2.79
C GLY A 53 -19.08 -11.60 3.45
N TYR A 54 -17.92 -11.20 3.98
CA TYR A 54 -17.02 -12.10 4.75
C TYR A 54 -17.40 -12.23 6.23
N GLY A 55 -18.49 -11.57 6.69
CA GLY A 55 -18.97 -11.68 8.07
C GLY A 55 -18.15 -10.91 9.11
N VAL A 56 -17.37 -9.92 8.67
CA VAL A 56 -16.58 -9.02 9.52
C VAL A 56 -17.19 -7.63 9.58
N LYS A 57 -16.81 -6.84 10.60
CA LYS A 57 -17.18 -5.43 10.66
C LYS A 57 -16.37 -4.64 9.62
N VAL A 58 -17.08 -3.90 8.77
CA VAL A 58 -16.47 -3.02 7.78
C VAL A 58 -16.92 -1.57 8.04
N THR A 59 -15.95 -0.69 8.23
CA THR A 59 -16.21 0.74 8.51
C THR A 59 -15.61 1.58 7.39
N PRO A 60 -16.41 2.09 6.44
CA PRO A 60 -15.91 3.02 5.41
C PRO A 60 -15.79 4.44 5.98
N VAL A 61 -14.65 5.09 5.73
CA VAL A 61 -14.37 6.48 6.11
C VAL A 61 -14.03 7.27 4.86
N VAL A 62 -14.93 8.15 4.44
CA VAL A 62 -14.66 9.03 3.28
C VAL A 62 -13.78 10.17 3.74
N CYS A 63 -12.50 10.11 3.41
CA CYS A 63 -11.54 11.14 3.81
C CYS A 63 -10.31 11.18 2.88
N ASP A 64 -9.58 12.27 2.95
CA ASP A 64 -8.23 12.38 2.38
C ASP A 64 -7.21 12.23 3.52
N VAL A 65 -6.52 11.12 3.57
CA VAL A 65 -5.52 10.82 4.62
C VAL A 65 -4.29 11.74 4.56
N THR A 66 -4.09 12.46 3.46
CA THR A 66 -3.01 13.44 3.35
C THR A 66 -3.29 14.71 4.15
N THR A 67 -4.53 14.90 4.60
CA THR A 67 -4.91 16.00 5.49
C THR A 67 -4.94 15.56 6.95
N GLU A 68 -4.75 16.49 7.87
CA GLU A 68 -4.82 16.21 9.30
C GLU A 68 -6.23 15.79 9.72
N GLU A 69 -7.27 16.47 9.19
CA GLU A 69 -8.68 16.17 9.43
C GLU A 69 -9.03 14.75 8.97
N GLY A 70 -8.55 14.35 7.79
CA GLY A 70 -8.76 13.01 7.26
C GLY A 70 -8.10 11.93 8.12
N ARG A 71 -6.88 12.17 8.61
CA ARG A 71 -6.20 11.25 9.54
C ARG A 71 -6.94 11.16 10.87
N LYS A 72 -7.40 12.29 11.43
CA LYS A 72 -8.20 12.30 12.67
C LYS A 72 -9.51 11.52 12.52
N ALA A 73 -10.24 11.72 11.43
CA ALA A 73 -11.48 10.99 11.17
C ALA A 73 -11.23 9.47 11.04
N LEU A 74 -10.17 9.07 10.35
CA LEU A 74 -9.81 7.66 10.19
C LEU A 74 -9.44 7.02 11.53
N LEU A 75 -8.60 7.67 12.32
CA LEU A 75 -8.16 7.17 13.63
C LEU A 75 -9.33 7.16 14.66
N ALA A 76 -10.27 8.10 14.58
CA ALA A 76 -11.47 8.07 15.41
C ALA A 76 -12.38 6.87 15.10
N ALA A 77 -12.43 6.44 13.83
CA ALA A 77 -13.21 5.27 13.43
C ALA A 77 -12.56 3.92 13.84
N CYS A 78 -11.23 3.90 14.03
CA CYS A 78 -10.49 2.74 14.51
C CYS A 78 -9.33 3.21 15.43
N PRO A 79 -9.61 3.54 16.70
CA PRO A 79 -8.62 4.16 17.58
C PRO A 79 -7.50 3.22 18.03
N ASN A 80 -7.70 1.91 17.97
CA ASN A 80 -6.75 0.91 18.43
C ASN A 80 -6.53 -0.19 17.38
N PRO A 81 -6.02 0.13 16.17
CA PRO A 81 -5.81 -0.89 15.15
C PRO A 81 -4.68 -1.84 15.56
N ASP A 82 -4.85 -3.11 15.26
CA ASP A 82 -3.81 -4.13 15.35
C ASP A 82 -2.96 -4.18 14.07
N ILE A 83 -3.57 -3.79 12.95
CA ILE A 83 -2.97 -3.81 11.62
C ILE A 83 -3.13 -2.43 10.97
N LEU A 84 -2.05 -1.92 10.38
CA LEU A 84 -2.06 -0.68 9.60
C LEU A 84 -1.48 -0.94 8.21
N ILE A 85 -2.30 -0.75 7.17
CA ILE A 85 -1.87 -0.79 5.78
C ILE A 85 -1.82 0.63 5.24
N ASN A 86 -0.62 1.19 5.19
CA ASN A 86 -0.38 2.49 4.58
C ASN A 86 -0.34 2.36 3.07
N ASN A 87 -1.21 3.11 2.41
CA ASN A 87 -1.30 3.20 0.97
C ASN A 87 -1.79 4.60 0.58
N ALA A 88 -1.25 5.15 -0.48
CA ALA A 88 -1.72 6.41 -1.05
C ALA A 88 -1.56 6.38 -2.57
N GLY A 89 -2.27 7.27 -3.25
CA GLY A 89 -2.03 7.51 -4.66
C GLY A 89 -0.58 7.97 -4.88
N GLY A 90 0.14 7.31 -5.79
CA GLY A 90 1.48 7.78 -6.14
C GLY A 90 1.42 9.12 -6.90
N PRO A 91 2.48 9.95 -6.83
CA PRO A 91 2.60 11.15 -7.63
C PRO A 91 2.46 10.85 -9.12
N PRO A 92 2.06 11.83 -9.94
CA PRO A 92 2.04 11.67 -11.38
C PRO A 92 3.48 11.49 -11.92
N PRO A 93 3.65 10.66 -12.97
CA PRO A 93 4.92 10.61 -13.69
C PRO A 93 5.13 11.89 -14.50
N GLY A 94 6.38 12.32 -14.65
CA GLY A 94 6.72 13.50 -15.41
C GLY A 94 8.22 13.70 -15.60
N ASP A 95 8.60 14.65 -16.46
CA ASP A 95 9.99 15.03 -16.66
C ASP A 95 10.45 15.90 -15.48
N PHE A 96 11.61 15.60 -14.92
CA PHE A 96 12.21 16.28 -13.77
C PHE A 96 12.21 17.81 -13.91
N LYS A 97 12.48 18.35 -15.10
CA LYS A 97 12.54 19.78 -15.36
C LYS A 97 11.19 20.51 -15.17
N ASN A 98 10.07 19.76 -15.21
CA ASN A 98 8.73 20.30 -15.09
C ASN A 98 8.16 20.22 -13.68
N PHE A 99 8.85 19.53 -12.74
CA PHE A 99 8.38 19.42 -11.37
C PHE A 99 8.65 20.69 -10.58
N THR A 100 7.59 21.25 -10.02
CA THR A 100 7.66 22.37 -9.10
C THR A 100 8.01 21.91 -7.67
N LEU A 101 8.46 22.85 -6.83
CA LEU A 101 8.65 22.56 -5.41
C LEU A 101 7.34 22.14 -4.71
N ASP A 102 6.21 22.58 -5.22
CA ASP A 102 4.89 22.20 -4.69
C ASP A 102 4.56 20.73 -5.03
N ASP A 103 4.93 20.27 -6.23
CA ASP A 103 4.80 18.85 -6.59
C ASP A 103 5.64 17.97 -5.67
N TRP A 104 6.87 18.40 -5.34
CA TRP A 104 7.73 17.72 -4.37
C TRP A 104 7.10 17.69 -2.97
N ARG A 105 6.56 18.82 -2.48
CA ARG A 105 5.88 18.87 -1.17
C ARG A 105 4.68 17.92 -1.13
N LYS A 106 3.84 17.91 -2.16
CA LYS A 106 2.69 17.01 -2.27
C LYS A 106 3.11 15.53 -2.30
N ALA A 107 4.17 15.21 -3.04
CA ALA A 107 4.71 13.86 -3.10
C ALA A 107 5.22 13.37 -1.74
N VAL A 108 5.98 14.21 -1.04
CA VAL A 108 6.51 13.92 0.30
C VAL A 108 5.37 13.84 1.31
N GLU A 109 4.39 14.76 1.29
CA GLU A 109 3.22 14.70 2.18
C GLU A 109 2.47 13.38 2.02
N GLY A 110 2.10 13.02 0.80
CA GLY A 110 1.26 11.84 0.57
C GLY A 110 1.99 10.50 0.74
N ASN A 111 3.27 10.42 0.41
CA ASN A 111 3.99 9.14 0.32
C ASN A 111 5.09 8.94 1.38
N MET A 112 5.32 9.94 2.22
CA MET A 112 6.28 9.88 3.33
C MET A 112 5.65 10.36 4.65
N ILE A 113 5.18 11.61 4.72
CA ILE A 113 4.70 12.22 5.98
C ILE A 113 3.40 11.56 6.45
N THR A 114 2.43 11.37 5.56
CA THR A 114 1.15 10.73 5.89
C THR A 114 1.33 9.33 6.50
N PRO A 115 2.06 8.38 5.88
CA PRO A 115 2.31 7.09 6.53
C PRO A 115 3.09 7.22 7.85
N ILE A 116 4.06 8.13 7.97
CA ILE A 116 4.78 8.36 9.23
C ILE A 116 3.80 8.83 10.32
N ALA A 117 2.91 9.78 10.03
CA ALA A 117 1.93 10.28 10.99
C ALA A 117 0.97 9.19 11.47
N LEU A 118 0.48 8.32 10.56
CA LEU A 118 -0.38 7.19 10.93
C LEU A 118 0.39 6.13 11.76
N ILE A 119 1.64 5.84 11.42
CA ILE A 119 2.50 4.95 12.22
C ILE A 119 2.69 5.54 13.61
N GLN A 120 3.04 6.82 13.72
CA GLN A 120 3.25 7.49 14.99
C GLN A 120 2.01 7.45 15.90
N ALA A 121 0.82 7.59 15.30
CA ALA A 121 -0.45 7.57 16.03
C ALA A 121 -0.86 6.17 16.51
N THR A 122 -0.31 5.08 15.94
CA THR A 122 -0.81 3.72 16.21
C THR A 122 0.23 2.80 16.85
N VAL A 123 1.52 2.99 16.57
CA VAL A 123 2.59 2.06 16.93
C VAL A 123 2.74 1.85 18.44
N TYR A 124 2.58 2.89 19.24
CA TYR A 124 2.72 2.78 20.69
C TYR A 124 1.59 1.97 21.32
N GLY A 125 0.34 2.21 20.88
CA GLY A 125 -0.78 1.37 21.31
C GLY A 125 -0.65 -0.09 20.89
N MET A 126 -0.07 -0.38 19.71
CA MET A 126 0.28 -1.74 19.28
C MET A 126 1.33 -2.36 20.21
N MET A 127 2.36 -1.60 20.59
CA MET A 127 3.39 -2.06 21.55
C MET A 127 2.81 -2.40 22.91
N ASP A 128 1.89 -1.57 23.42
CA ASP A 128 1.26 -1.78 24.73
C ASP A 128 0.38 -3.03 24.75
N ARG A 129 -0.28 -3.34 23.63
CA ARG A 129 -1.08 -4.56 23.46
C ARG A 129 -0.26 -5.81 23.11
N GLY A 130 1.05 -5.68 22.84
CA GLY A 130 1.93 -6.78 22.48
C GLY A 130 1.66 -7.41 21.11
N PHE A 131 1.00 -6.65 20.20
CA PHE A 131 0.78 -7.07 18.82
C PHE A 131 0.63 -5.83 17.91
N GLY A 132 1.33 -5.86 16.78
CA GLY A 132 1.16 -4.84 15.73
C GLY A 132 1.76 -5.31 14.41
N ARG A 133 1.05 -5.02 13.31
CA ARG A 133 1.50 -5.30 11.95
C ARG A 133 1.32 -4.07 11.09
N ILE A 134 2.42 -3.48 10.66
CA ILE A 134 2.42 -2.28 9.82
C ILE A 134 3.04 -2.62 8.48
N VAL A 135 2.27 -2.43 7.41
CA VAL A 135 2.73 -2.65 6.04
C VAL A 135 2.60 -1.35 5.25
N ASN A 136 3.72 -0.88 4.70
CA ASN A 136 3.77 0.29 3.83
C ASN A 136 3.80 -0.17 2.37
N ILE A 137 2.73 0.11 1.62
CA ILE A 137 2.73 -0.12 0.18
C ILE A 137 3.53 0.99 -0.48
N THR A 138 4.71 0.66 -0.94
CA THR A 138 5.61 1.61 -1.60
C THR A 138 5.68 1.37 -3.11
N SER A 139 6.81 1.01 -3.67
CA SER A 139 7.02 0.76 -5.10
C SER A 139 8.31 -0.02 -5.32
N GLN A 140 8.38 -0.81 -6.38
CA GLN A 140 9.65 -1.37 -6.88
C GLN A 140 10.71 -0.29 -7.09
N SER A 141 10.32 0.96 -7.32
CA SER A 141 11.22 2.10 -7.51
C SER A 141 12.09 2.42 -6.29
N VAL A 142 11.80 1.86 -5.12
CA VAL A 142 12.68 1.93 -3.95
C VAL A 142 13.97 1.15 -4.17
N LYS A 143 13.92 0.03 -4.92
CA LYS A 143 15.08 -0.78 -5.26
C LYS A 143 15.64 -0.47 -6.65
N THR A 144 14.77 -0.17 -7.61
CA THR A 144 15.16 0.17 -9.00
C THR A 144 14.58 1.52 -9.35
N PRO A 145 15.38 2.60 -9.33
CA PRO A 145 14.90 3.92 -9.75
C PRO A 145 14.32 3.85 -11.17
N LEU A 146 13.08 4.31 -11.30
CA LEU A 146 12.38 4.33 -12.58
C LEU A 146 12.38 5.74 -13.14
N PRO A 147 12.69 5.91 -14.45
CA PRO A 147 12.63 7.20 -15.12
C PRO A 147 11.24 7.84 -14.98
N MET A 148 11.16 9.16 -14.92
CA MET A 148 9.95 9.95 -14.79
C MET A 148 9.17 9.74 -13.48
N LEU A 149 9.74 9.04 -12.50
CA LEU A 149 9.13 8.79 -11.20
C LEU A 149 9.92 9.40 -10.03
N GLU A 150 10.72 10.43 -10.28
CA GLU A 150 11.62 11.05 -9.30
C GLU A 150 10.89 11.48 -8.03
N LEU A 151 9.70 12.07 -8.16
CA LEU A 151 8.82 12.43 -7.03
C LEU A 151 8.49 11.21 -6.15
N SER A 152 8.10 10.10 -6.80
CA SER A 152 7.76 8.85 -6.12
C SER A 152 9.00 8.21 -5.51
N ASN A 153 10.10 8.16 -6.26
CA ASN A 153 11.37 7.57 -5.80
C ASN A 153 11.84 8.28 -4.51
N GLY A 154 11.93 9.61 -4.55
CA GLY A 154 12.39 10.40 -3.41
C GLY A 154 11.54 10.23 -2.15
N ALA A 155 10.22 10.36 -2.28
CA ALA A 155 9.31 10.26 -1.14
C ALA A 155 9.27 8.84 -0.53
N ARG A 156 9.26 7.80 -1.35
CA ARG A 156 9.15 6.41 -0.87
C ARG A 156 10.45 5.87 -0.29
N VAL A 157 11.60 6.26 -0.84
CA VAL A 157 12.90 5.95 -0.23
C VAL A 157 13.04 6.66 1.11
N GLY A 158 12.59 7.92 1.22
CA GLY A 158 12.54 8.65 2.48
C GLY A 158 11.72 7.94 3.56
N LEU A 159 10.51 7.45 3.22
CA LEU A 159 9.71 6.62 4.12
C LEU A 159 10.46 5.35 4.52
N THR A 160 11.04 4.63 3.56
CA THR A 160 11.78 3.39 3.81
C THR A 160 12.91 3.60 4.81
N GLY A 161 13.70 4.67 4.64
CA GLY A 161 14.77 5.04 5.57
C GLY A 161 14.24 5.40 6.96
N ALA A 162 13.17 6.20 7.04
CA ALA A 162 12.58 6.63 8.30
C ALA A 162 12.07 5.44 9.14
N VAL A 163 11.40 4.46 8.54
CA VAL A 163 10.83 3.33 9.26
C VAL A 163 11.84 2.22 9.58
N ALA A 164 12.97 2.15 8.90
CA ALA A 164 13.97 1.10 9.11
C ALA A 164 14.52 1.08 10.55
N VAL A 165 14.78 2.25 11.14
CA VAL A 165 15.22 2.36 12.54
C VAL A 165 14.08 2.04 13.50
N LEU A 166 12.87 2.51 13.21
CA LEU A 166 11.70 2.29 14.06
C LEU A 166 11.35 0.80 14.13
N ALA A 167 11.38 0.08 13.02
CA ALA A 167 11.11 -1.35 12.97
C ALA A 167 11.97 -2.14 13.96
N ARG A 168 13.25 -1.80 14.09
CA ARG A 168 14.17 -2.41 15.06
C ARG A 168 13.80 -2.09 16.51
N LYS A 169 13.35 -0.86 16.77
CA LYS A 169 12.98 -0.41 18.13
C LYS A 169 11.75 -1.11 18.67
N VAL A 170 10.78 -1.42 17.80
CA VAL A 170 9.47 -1.93 18.22
C VAL A 170 9.37 -3.46 18.15
N ALA A 171 10.32 -4.13 17.51
CA ALA A 171 10.33 -5.59 17.29
C ALA A 171 10.20 -6.40 18.59
N GLY A 172 10.86 -5.96 19.67
CA GLY A 172 10.79 -6.63 21.00
C GLY A 172 9.41 -6.59 21.66
N ARG A 173 8.45 -5.84 21.09
CA ARG A 173 7.06 -5.75 21.56
C ARG A 173 6.08 -6.44 20.60
N ASN A 174 6.56 -7.39 19.77
CA ASN A 174 5.79 -8.08 18.75
C ASN A 174 5.09 -7.13 17.76
N VAL A 175 5.75 -6.01 17.42
CA VAL A 175 5.32 -5.09 16.38
C VAL A 175 6.27 -5.19 15.20
N THR A 176 5.75 -5.46 14.00
CA THR A 176 6.54 -5.51 12.78
C THR A 176 6.19 -4.35 11.84
N ILE A 177 7.19 -3.80 11.17
CA ILE A 177 7.01 -2.76 10.16
C ILE A 177 7.75 -3.21 8.90
N ASN A 178 7.02 -3.44 7.82
CA ASN A 178 7.59 -3.87 6.55
C ASN A 178 7.10 -3.00 5.39
N GLY A 179 7.93 -2.87 4.37
CA GLY A 179 7.58 -2.33 3.07
C GLY A 179 7.20 -3.45 2.10
N ILE A 180 6.18 -3.23 1.29
CA ILE A 180 5.87 -4.09 0.16
C ILE A 180 5.96 -3.26 -1.13
N LEU A 181 6.72 -3.76 -2.10
CA LEU A 181 7.15 -3.05 -3.28
C LEU A 181 6.51 -3.68 -4.52
N PRO A 182 5.33 -3.20 -4.94
CA PRO A 182 4.69 -3.73 -6.13
C PRO A 182 5.45 -3.38 -7.41
N GLY A 183 5.59 -4.36 -8.29
CA GLY A 183 5.79 -4.19 -9.71
C GLY A 183 4.49 -3.88 -10.45
N PRO A 184 4.33 -4.24 -11.72
CA PRO A 184 3.12 -4.00 -12.49
C PRO A 184 2.03 -5.00 -12.11
N PHE A 185 0.97 -4.51 -11.43
CA PHE A 185 -0.24 -5.27 -11.11
C PHE A 185 -1.42 -4.84 -11.97
N ALA A 186 -2.29 -5.80 -12.36
CA ALA A 186 -3.49 -5.60 -13.18
C ALA A 186 -4.56 -4.79 -12.43
N THR A 187 -4.37 -3.49 -12.32
CA THR A 187 -5.26 -2.53 -11.65
C THR A 187 -5.79 -1.49 -12.64
N ASP A 188 -6.89 -0.81 -12.31
CA ASP A 188 -7.42 0.29 -13.14
C ASP A 188 -6.38 1.39 -13.36
N ARG A 189 -5.49 1.63 -12.37
CA ARG A 189 -4.39 2.57 -12.52
C ARG A 189 -3.42 2.13 -13.62
N LEU A 190 -3.03 0.85 -13.65
CA LEU A 190 -2.14 0.34 -14.70
C LEU A 190 -2.81 0.44 -16.07
N LYS A 191 -4.10 0.09 -16.17
CA LYS A 191 -4.88 0.25 -17.42
C LYS A 191 -4.87 1.70 -17.91
N ALA A 192 -5.12 2.67 -17.03
CA ALA A 192 -5.08 4.09 -17.38
C ALA A 192 -3.68 4.56 -17.82
N VAL A 193 -2.62 4.06 -17.17
CA VAL A 193 -1.23 4.36 -17.56
C VAL A 193 -0.88 3.72 -18.91
N ASN A 194 -1.35 2.50 -19.18
CA ASN A 194 -1.17 1.84 -20.47
C ASN A 194 -1.91 2.58 -21.58
N GLN A 195 -3.16 3.00 -21.34
CA GLN A 195 -3.93 3.78 -22.31
C GLN A 195 -3.25 5.11 -22.64
N LYS A 196 -2.80 5.86 -21.62
CA LYS A 196 -2.08 7.12 -21.86
C LYS A 196 -0.79 6.93 -22.66
N ALA A 197 -0.07 5.81 -22.42
CA ALA A 197 1.13 5.49 -23.18
C ALA A 197 0.80 5.12 -24.64
N ALA A 198 -0.30 4.39 -24.87
CA ALA A 198 -0.79 4.03 -26.18
C ALA A 198 -1.19 5.27 -26.98
N ASP A 199 -1.97 6.17 -26.37
CA ASP A 199 -2.39 7.44 -26.96
C ASP A 199 -1.19 8.31 -27.36
N GLY A 200 -0.19 8.42 -26.48
CA GLY A 200 1.03 9.20 -26.71
C GLY A 200 1.93 8.65 -27.81
N ARG A 201 1.84 7.34 -28.11
CA ARG A 201 2.60 6.65 -29.16
C ARG A 201 1.79 6.40 -30.43
N GLY A 202 0.48 6.66 -30.42
CA GLY A 202 -0.40 6.36 -31.56
C GLY A 202 -0.52 4.86 -31.88
N VAL A 203 -0.45 3.99 -30.87
CA VAL A 203 -0.52 2.52 -31.03
C VAL A 203 -1.68 1.93 -30.24
N PRO A 204 -2.18 0.72 -30.55
CA PRO A 204 -3.16 0.03 -29.74
C PRO A 204 -2.66 -0.21 -28.30
N VAL A 205 -3.56 -0.13 -27.31
CA VAL A 205 -3.19 -0.39 -25.90
C VAL A 205 -2.63 -1.81 -25.71
N ALA A 206 -3.11 -2.78 -26.49
CA ALA A 206 -2.62 -4.17 -26.49
C ALA A 206 -1.11 -4.25 -26.82
N THR A 207 -0.58 -3.34 -27.67
CA THR A 207 0.85 -3.28 -27.98
C THR A 207 1.65 -2.89 -26.73
N ILE A 208 1.20 -1.87 -25.99
CA ILE A 208 1.83 -1.44 -24.74
C ILE A 208 1.77 -2.54 -23.68
N GLU A 209 0.63 -3.24 -23.57
CA GLU A 209 0.47 -4.34 -22.62
C GLU A 209 1.39 -5.52 -22.96
N ALA A 210 1.49 -5.89 -24.23
CA ALA A 210 2.39 -6.95 -24.68
C ALA A 210 3.87 -6.61 -24.40
N GLU A 211 4.30 -5.38 -24.70
CA GLU A 211 5.67 -4.92 -24.42
C GLU A 211 5.98 -4.97 -22.92
N ARG A 212 5.03 -4.49 -22.08
CA ARG A 212 5.22 -4.45 -20.63
C ARG A 212 5.18 -5.83 -19.99
N THR A 213 4.34 -6.73 -20.46
CA THR A 213 4.30 -8.10 -19.95
C THR A 213 5.53 -8.88 -20.37
N ALA A 214 6.03 -8.68 -21.59
CA ALA A 214 7.28 -9.28 -22.05
C ALA A 214 8.51 -8.83 -21.25
N ALA A 215 8.47 -7.61 -20.68
CA ALA A 215 9.53 -7.09 -19.81
C ALA A 215 9.50 -7.69 -18.39
N VAL A 216 8.43 -8.40 -18.01
CA VAL A 216 8.32 -9.10 -16.73
C VAL A 216 8.69 -10.56 -16.95
N PRO A 217 9.68 -11.14 -16.26
CA PRO A 217 10.05 -12.55 -16.41
C PRO A 217 8.88 -13.54 -16.24
N ALA A 218 7.92 -13.22 -15.35
CA ALA A 218 6.72 -14.01 -15.20
C ALA A 218 5.75 -13.96 -16.40
N GLY A 219 6.00 -13.15 -17.42
CA GLY A 219 5.22 -13.03 -18.65
C GLY A 219 3.82 -12.45 -18.49
N ARG A 220 3.52 -11.86 -17.35
CA ARG A 220 2.20 -11.30 -17.03
C ARG A 220 2.27 -10.19 -15.99
N PHE A 221 1.20 -9.42 -15.88
CA PHE A 221 0.99 -8.56 -14.72
C PHE A 221 0.57 -9.39 -13.50
N GLY A 222 0.95 -8.94 -12.30
CA GLY A 222 0.50 -9.53 -11.05
C GLY A 222 -1.01 -9.38 -10.87
N ASN A 223 -1.67 -10.38 -10.28
CA ASN A 223 -3.05 -10.27 -9.88
C ASN A 223 -3.14 -9.52 -8.53
N PRO A 224 -3.99 -8.50 -8.34
CA PRO A 224 -4.17 -7.84 -7.05
C PRO A 224 -4.44 -8.80 -5.88
N ALA A 225 -5.09 -9.94 -6.10
CA ALA A 225 -5.32 -10.95 -5.08
C ALA A 225 -4.00 -11.59 -4.57
N GLU A 226 -2.99 -11.78 -5.43
CA GLU A 226 -1.67 -12.27 -5.03
C GLU A 226 -0.99 -11.27 -4.09
N PHE A 227 -1.15 -9.98 -4.38
CA PHE A 227 -0.65 -8.91 -3.52
C PHE A 227 -1.35 -8.89 -2.17
N GLY A 228 -2.69 -8.95 -2.16
CA GLY A 228 -3.49 -8.99 -0.93
C GLY A 228 -3.12 -10.18 -0.05
N ALA A 229 -2.95 -11.37 -0.63
CA ALA A 229 -2.55 -12.58 0.09
C ALA A 229 -1.17 -12.44 0.75
N THR A 230 -0.20 -11.82 0.05
CA THR A 230 1.12 -11.56 0.61
C THR A 230 1.05 -10.56 1.78
N VAL A 231 0.23 -9.51 1.65
CA VAL A 231 0.02 -8.54 2.74
C VAL A 231 -0.65 -9.20 3.94
N ALA A 232 -1.68 -10.03 3.74
CA ALA A 232 -2.33 -10.77 4.82
C ALA A 232 -1.33 -11.70 5.54
N PHE A 233 -0.46 -12.40 4.81
CA PHE A 233 0.63 -13.17 5.40
C PHE A 233 1.56 -12.31 6.25
N LEU A 234 2.01 -11.14 5.75
CA LEU A 234 2.86 -10.24 6.53
C LEU A 234 2.18 -9.70 7.79
N CYS A 235 0.85 -9.67 7.81
CA CYS A 235 0.06 -9.29 8.98
C CYS A 235 -0.21 -10.45 9.94
N SER A 236 0.13 -11.68 9.57
CA SER A 236 -0.13 -12.88 10.35
C SER A 236 0.74 -12.99 11.61
N GLU A 237 0.37 -13.92 12.49
CA GLU A 237 1.23 -14.34 13.61
C GLU A 237 2.50 -15.02 13.11
N HIS A 238 2.44 -15.73 11.97
CA HIS A 238 3.56 -16.45 11.36
C HIS A 238 4.67 -15.53 10.84
N ALA A 239 4.35 -14.26 10.53
CA ALA A 239 5.30 -13.26 10.06
C ALA A 239 5.94 -12.43 11.19
N GLY A 240 5.77 -12.82 12.46
CA GLY A 240 6.27 -12.07 13.62
C GLY A 240 7.80 -11.89 13.66
N PHE A 241 8.56 -12.69 12.90
CA PHE A 241 10.03 -12.57 12.78
C PHE A 241 10.49 -11.84 11.52
N ILE A 242 9.53 -11.34 10.69
CA ILE A 242 9.79 -10.56 9.49
C ILE A 242 9.55 -9.09 9.82
N THR A 243 10.60 -8.30 10.00
CA THR A 243 10.48 -6.85 10.26
C THR A 243 11.63 -6.07 9.64
N GLY A 244 11.38 -4.81 9.28
CA GLY A 244 12.35 -3.94 8.62
C GLY A 244 12.65 -4.32 7.17
N GLN A 245 11.85 -5.21 6.57
CA GLN A 245 12.07 -5.70 5.22
C GLN A 245 11.34 -4.86 4.17
N ASN A 246 11.89 -4.85 2.96
CA ASN A 246 11.29 -4.27 1.77
C ASN A 246 11.10 -5.37 0.74
N ILE A 247 9.92 -5.98 0.75
CA ILE A 247 9.60 -7.19 -0.02
C ILE A 247 9.10 -6.78 -1.41
N LEU A 248 9.84 -7.18 -2.41
CA LEU A 248 9.52 -6.93 -3.80
C LEU A 248 8.56 -7.99 -4.34
N ILE A 249 7.48 -7.55 -4.98
CA ILE A 249 6.53 -8.43 -5.70
C ILE A 249 6.38 -7.88 -7.11
N ASP A 250 7.19 -8.38 -8.03
CA ASP A 250 7.33 -7.81 -9.38
C ASP A 250 7.41 -8.85 -10.50
N GLY A 251 7.20 -10.12 -10.18
CA GLY A 251 7.30 -11.20 -11.17
C GLY A 251 8.72 -11.45 -11.69
N GLY A 252 9.73 -11.09 -10.88
CA GLY A 252 11.16 -11.25 -11.24
C GLY A 252 11.72 -10.07 -12.04
N GLY A 253 11.01 -8.94 -12.11
CA GLY A 253 11.45 -7.78 -12.91
C GLY A 253 12.71 -7.08 -12.39
N PHE A 254 13.05 -7.23 -11.12
CA PHE A 254 14.29 -6.69 -10.55
C PHE A 254 15.49 -7.60 -10.86
N PRO A 255 16.52 -7.12 -11.56
CA PRO A 255 17.65 -7.96 -11.99
C PRO A 255 18.77 -8.07 -10.94
N GLY A 256 18.58 -7.53 -9.75
CA GLY A 256 19.58 -7.53 -8.67
C GLY A 256 19.45 -8.70 -7.72
N LEU A 257 20.45 -8.88 -6.86
CA LEU A 257 20.48 -9.90 -5.82
C LEU A 257 19.94 -9.38 -4.48
N LEU A 258 20.05 -8.08 -4.21
CA LEU A 258 19.71 -7.43 -2.92
C LEU A 258 18.82 -6.19 -3.10
#